data_c23c6f5e09db304298da38b80adeae3f
#
_entry.id   c23c6f5e09db304298da38b80adeae3f
#
_cell.length_a   1.000
_cell.length_b   1.000
_cell.length_c   1.000
_cell.angle_alpha   90.00
_cell.angle_beta   90.00
_cell.angle_gamma   90.00
#
_symmetry.space_group_name_H-M   'P 1'
#
loop_
_entity.id
_entity.type
_entity.pdbx_description
1 polymer ?
#
loop_
_entity_poly.entity_id
_entity_poly.type
_entity_poly.pdbx_seq_one_letter_code
_entity_poly.pdbx_strand_id
1 'polypeptide(L)'
;RSVDSLDVLSELTRPVEPHQSLDDASQEIPPLGYAIAQLHGVYILAQARDGMIVVDMHAAHERITYEALKRALDDRGLVSQPLLIPTTMHVSEQEASLVEEATELFGQFGLGVQRVGPETVRIEHVPAILRQASHEDLVRDVLSDVAEVGASDRIVEARDHLLATMACHGSVRANRQLTLSEMN
;
A
#
# COMPACT_ATOMS: atom_id res chain seq x y z
N ARG A 1 -41.85 -45.52 16.53
CA ARG A 1 -42.26 -44.20 17.06
C ARG A 1 -42.18 -43.21 15.90
N SER A 2 -43.37 -42.91 15.32
CA SER A 2 -43.49 -41.88 14.28
C SER A 2 -43.23 -40.53 14.89
N VAL A 3 -42.22 -39.81 14.41
CA VAL A 3 -42.09 -38.39 14.70
C VAL A 3 -43.05 -37.67 13.79
N ASP A 4 -43.95 -36.91 14.37
CA ASP A 4 -45.02 -36.21 13.65
C ASP A 4 -44.45 -35.12 12.79
N SER A 5 -44.56 -35.27 11.48
CA SER A 5 -44.02 -34.34 10.45
C SER A 5 -44.67 -32.96 10.51
N LEU A 6 -45.70 -32.77 11.33
CA LEU A 6 -46.40 -31.49 11.51
C LEU A 6 -45.71 -30.55 12.50
N ASP A 7 -44.91 -31.08 13.43
CA ASP A 7 -44.18 -30.23 14.40
C ASP A 7 -42.98 -29.51 13.76
N VAL A 8 -42.37 -30.09 12.73
CA VAL A 8 -41.22 -29.47 12.03
C VAL A 8 -41.68 -28.31 11.14
N LEU A 9 -42.88 -28.37 10.61
CA LEU A 9 -43.44 -27.31 9.78
C LEU A 9 -43.88 -26.08 10.59
N SER A 10 -44.26 -26.26 11.85
CA SER A 10 -44.67 -25.15 12.71
C SER A 10 -43.47 -24.31 13.19
N GLU A 11 -42.28 -24.88 13.26
CA GLU A 11 -41.03 -24.14 13.60
C GLU A 11 -40.50 -23.30 12.43
N LEU A 12 -40.75 -23.73 11.18
CA LEU A 12 -40.36 -23.01 9.97
C LEU A 12 -41.27 -21.83 9.61
N THR A 13 -42.45 -21.75 10.22
CA THR A 13 -43.43 -20.69 9.98
C THR A 13 -43.55 -19.67 11.13
N ARG A 14 -42.67 -19.69 12.10
CA ARG A 14 -42.61 -18.59 13.07
C ARG A 14 -42.35 -17.29 12.31
N PRO A 15 -43.20 -16.26 12.43
CA PRO A 15 -42.88 -14.94 11.93
C PRO A 15 -41.54 -14.52 12.56
N VAL A 16 -40.56 -14.24 11.73
CA VAL A 16 -39.35 -13.54 12.18
C VAL A 16 -39.86 -12.21 12.74
N GLU A 17 -39.81 -12.05 14.06
CA GLU A 17 -40.08 -10.75 14.67
C GLU A 17 -39.23 -9.73 13.91
N PRO A 18 -39.78 -8.60 13.47
CA PRO A 18 -38.96 -7.57 12.86
C PRO A 18 -37.87 -7.22 13.87
N HIS A 19 -36.63 -7.51 13.50
CA HIS A 19 -35.50 -7.03 14.27
C HIS A 19 -35.76 -5.57 14.55
N GLN A 20 -35.87 -5.25 15.85
CA GLN A 20 -35.98 -3.88 16.30
C GLN A 20 -35.01 -3.07 15.47
N SER A 21 -35.57 -2.17 14.68
CA SER A 21 -34.85 -1.09 14.04
C SER A 21 -34.03 -0.46 15.15
N LEU A 22 -32.72 -0.69 15.12
CA LEU A 22 -31.76 0.10 15.90
C LEU A 22 -31.95 1.52 15.37
N ASP A 23 -32.79 2.27 16.09
CA ASP A 23 -33.03 3.67 15.89
C ASP A 23 -31.66 4.39 15.81
N ASP A 24 -31.39 4.87 14.62
CA ASP A 24 -30.98 6.22 14.32
C ASP A 24 -29.90 6.84 15.23
N ALA A 25 -28.74 6.25 15.26
CA ALA A 25 -27.52 7.04 15.22
C ALA A 25 -27.16 7.09 13.74
N SER A 26 -27.31 8.25 13.13
CA SER A 26 -26.83 8.56 11.78
C SER A 26 -25.32 8.39 11.70
N GLN A 27 -24.88 7.11 11.70
CA GLN A 27 -23.51 6.79 11.33
C GLN A 27 -23.41 7.16 9.85
N GLU A 28 -22.74 8.26 9.59
CA GLU A 28 -22.39 8.64 8.23
C GLU A 28 -21.66 7.44 7.61
N ILE A 29 -22.33 6.77 6.69
CA ILE A 29 -21.72 5.67 5.95
C ILE A 29 -20.55 6.25 5.18
N PRO A 30 -19.33 5.73 5.36
CA PRO A 30 -18.16 6.22 4.63
C PRO A 30 -18.42 6.22 3.11
N PRO A 31 -17.76 7.07 2.34
CA PRO A 31 -17.98 7.16 0.89
C PRO A 31 -17.84 5.83 0.15
N LEU A 32 -16.95 4.95 0.62
CA LEU A 32 -16.77 3.60 0.08
C LEU A 32 -17.65 2.54 0.76
N GLY A 33 -18.47 2.92 1.75
CA GLY A 33 -19.28 2.00 2.53
C GLY A 33 -18.44 1.19 3.53
N TYR A 34 -19.03 0.09 4.00
CA TYR A 34 -18.38 -0.87 4.89
C TYR A 34 -18.03 -2.15 4.16
N ALA A 35 -16.82 -2.63 4.33
CA ALA A 35 -16.36 -3.88 3.75
C ALA A 35 -17.16 -5.05 4.32
N ILE A 36 -17.63 -5.94 3.45
CA ILE A 36 -18.44 -7.13 3.80
C ILE A 36 -17.70 -8.44 3.49
N ALA A 37 -16.82 -8.44 2.49
CA ALA A 37 -16.09 -9.64 2.09
C ALA A 37 -14.84 -9.30 1.29
N GLN A 38 -13.89 -10.23 1.30
CA GLN A 38 -12.75 -10.26 0.38
C GLN A 38 -12.96 -11.35 -0.66
N LEU A 39 -12.74 -11.03 -1.94
CA LEU A 39 -12.89 -11.96 -3.05
C LEU A 39 -11.53 -12.31 -3.64
N HIS A 40 -11.21 -13.59 -3.65
CA HIS A 40 -9.95 -14.16 -4.20
C HIS A 40 -8.64 -13.50 -3.67
N GLY A 41 -8.67 -12.83 -2.51
CA GLY A 41 -7.49 -12.13 -2.00
C GLY A 41 -7.06 -10.91 -2.83
N VAL A 42 -7.91 -10.45 -3.74
CA VAL A 42 -7.65 -9.35 -4.69
C VAL A 42 -8.62 -8.20 -4.51
N TYR A 43 -9.92 -8.51 -4.37
CA TYR A 43 -10.96 -7.50 -4.29
C TYR A 43 -11.61 -7.46 -2.92
N ILE A 44 -11.96 -6.25 -2.47
CA ILE A 44 -12.82 -6.01 -1.32
C ILE A 44 -14.20 -5.62 -1.83
N LEU A 45 -15.23 -6.30 -1.32
CA LEU A 45 -16.62 -5.91 -1.54
C LEU A 45 -17.06 -5.06 -0.37
N ALA A 46 -17.64 -3.91 -0.66
CA ALA A 46 -18.17 -3.00 0.35
C ALA A 46 -19.62 -2.64 0.04
N GLN A 47 -20.43 -2.54 1.09
CA GLN A 47 -21.81 -2.10 1.01
C GLN A 47 -21.87 -0.58 1.22
N ALA A 48 -22.17 0.16 0.18
CA ALA A 48 -22.41 1.59 0.22
C ALA A 48 -23.92 1.87 0.36
N ARG A 49 -24.28 3.14 0.51
CA ARG A 49 -25.67 3.59 0.69
C ARG A 49 -26.56 3.14 -0.46
N ASP A 50 -26.08 3.27 -1.68
CA ASP A 50 -26.87 3.10 -2.90
C ASP A 50 -26.48 1.85 -3.70
N GLY A 51 -25.66 0.96 -3.12
CA GLY A 51 -25.25 -0.24 -3.82
C GLY A 51 -24.01 -0.91 -3.26
N MET A 52 -23.34 -1.68 -4.09
CA MET A 52 -22.13 -2.40 -3.76
C MET A 52 -20.93 -1.78 -4.51
N ILE A 53 -19.85 -1.60 -3.79
CA ILE A 53 -18.57 -1.13 -4.35
C ILE A 53 -17.59 -2.30 -4.35
N VAL A 54 -16.86 -2.43 -5.43
CA VAL A 54 -15.75 -3.38 -5.57
C VAL A 54 -14.45 -2.58 -5.61
N VAL A 55 -13.56 -2.84 -4.66
CA VAL A 55 -12.27 -2.16 -4.54
C VAL A 55 -11.16 -3.15 -4.85
N ASP A 56 -10.29 -2.80 -5.78
CA ASP A 56 -9.02 -3.52 -5.98
C ASP A 56 -8.11 -3.23 -4.78
N MET A 57 -7.77 -4.28 -4.04
CA MET A 57 -6.99 -4.19 -2.81
C MET A 57 -5.56 -3.71 -3.07
N HIS A 58 -4.98 -4.10 -4.21
CA HIS A 58 -3.62 -3.70 -4.59
C HIS A 58 -3.59 -2.21 -4.90
N ALA A 59 -4.47 -1.75 -5.79
CA ALA A 59 -4.57 -0.35 -6.16
C ALA A 59 -4.93 0.55 -4.95
N ALA A 60 -5.82 0.08 -4.07
CA ALA A 60 -6.16 0.82 -2.85
C ALA A 60 -4.96 0.96 -1.91
N HIS A 61 -4.20 -0.11 -1.69
CA HIS A 61 -3.03 -0.08 -0.81
C HIS A 61 -1.90 0.76 -1.40
N GLU A 62 -1.67 0.67 -2.70
CA GLU A 62 -0.72 1.53 -3.42
C GLU A 62 -1.11 3.01 -3.23
N ARG A 63 -2.39 3.36 -3.42
CA ARG A 63 -2.87 4.73 -3.21
C ARG A 63 -2.70 5.20 -1.76
N ILE A 64 -3.01 4.38 -0.78
CA ILE A 64 -2.82 4.70 0.65
C ILE A 64 -1.33 4.94 0.93
N THR A 65 -0.45 4.07 0.42
CA THR A 65 1.00 4.20 0.59
C THR A 65 1.52 5.45 -0.07
N TYR A 66 1.09 5.76 -1.29
CA TYR A 66 1.44 6.99 -2.00
C TYR A 66 1.06 8.25 -1.19
N GLU A 67 -0.19 8.32 -0.72
CA GLU A 67 -0.65 9.47 0.07
C GLU A 67 0.09 9.59 1.41
N ALA A 68 0.44 8.47 2.03
CA ALA A 68 1.23 8.48 3.26
C ALA A 68 2.67 8.98 3.02
N LEU A 69 3.31 8.52 1.93
CA LEU A 69 4.63 8.99 1.52
C LEU A 69 4.60 10.48 1.17
N LYS A 70 3.60 10.92 0.41
CA LYS A 70 3.44 12.32 0.01
C LYS A 70 3.30 13.25 1.21
N ARG A 71 2.41 12.92 2.15
CA ARG A 71 2.23 13.70 3.38
C ARG A 71 3.50 13.76 4.22
N ALA A 72 4.16 12.61 4.43
CA ALA A 72 5.39 12.55 5.21
C ALA A 72 6.50 13.39 4.58
N LEU A 73 6.62 13.37 3.26
CA LEU A 73 7.60 14.17 2.52
C LEU A 73 7.31 15.68 2.63
N ASP A 74 6.01 16.08 2.57
CA ASP A 74 5.61 17.49 2.71
C ASP A 74 5.82 18.02 4.12
N ASP A 75 5.63 17.20 5.15
CA ASP A 75 5.74 17.62 6.54
C ASP A 75 7.18 17.77 7.02
N ARG A 76 7.97 16.72 6.93
CA ARG A 76 9.31 16.64 7.57
C ARG A 76 10.35 15.85 6.77
N GLY A 77 10.03 15.41 5.56
CA GLY A 77 10.80 14.41 4.83
C GLY A 77 10.46 12.98 5.28
N LEU A 78 10.88 12.01 4.48
CA LEU A 78 10.63 10.60 4.80
C LEU A 78 11.55 10.13 5.93
N VAL A 79 10.96 9.55 6.96
CA VAL A 79 11.72 8.95 8.07
C VAL A 79 12.51 7.76 7.52
N SER A 80 13.82 7.85 7.64
CA SER A 80 14.77 6.81 7.22
C SER A 80 14.97 5.79 8.33
N GLN A 81 14.99 4.52 7.98
CA GLN A 81 15.27 3.41 8.88
C GLN A 81 16.55 2.70 8.44
N PRO A 82 17.55 2.55 9.32
CA PRO A 82 18.75 1.79 9.01
C PRO A 82 18.43 0.31 8.84
N LEU A 83 19.05 -0.32 7.85
CA LEU A 83 19.01 -1.77 7.68
C LEU A 83 19.91 -2.44 8.73
N LEU A 84 19.41 -3.52 9.33
CA LEU A 84 20.21 -4.31 10.27
C LEU A 84 21.46 -4.89 9.60
N ILE A 85 21.34 -5.28 8.35
CA ILE A 85 22.43 -5.73 7.48
C ILE A 85 22.33 -4.92 6.20
N PRO A 86 23.30 -4.04 5.90
CA PRO A 86 23.36 -3.33 4.63
C PRO A 86 23.40 -4.31 3.45
N THR A 87 22.69 -3.98 2.39
CA THR A 87 22.63 -4.80 1.17
C THR A 87 23.48 -4.16 0.09
N THR A 88 24.31 -4.95 -0.60
CA THR A 88 25.06 -4.49 -1.76
C THR A 88 24.43 -5.01 -3.04
N MET A 89 24.35 -4.17 -4.05
CA MET A 89 23.84 -4.54 -5.37
C MET A 89 24.77 -4.08 -6.49
N HIS A 90 24.80 -4.86 -7.57
CA HIS A 90 25.48 -4.48 -8.80
C HIS A 90 24.62 -3.53 -9.63
N VAL A 91 25.25 -2.48 -10.11
CA VAL A 91 24.70 -1.43 -10.97
C VAL A 91 25.68 -1.14 -12.09
N SER A 92 25.28 -0.37 -13.10
CA SER A 92 26.23 0.18 -14.08
C SER A 92 27.08 1.29 -13.46
N GLU A 93 28.22 1.58 -14.06
CA GLU A 93 29.09 2.69 -13.62
C GLU A 93 28.35 4.04 -13.65
N GLN A 94 27.45 4.22 -14.63
CA GLN A 94 26.61 5.41 -14.75
C GLN A 94 25.62 5.53 -13.58
N GLU A 95 24.95 4.45 -13.21
CA GLU A 95 24.05 4.42 -12.05
C GLU A 95 24.82 4.63 -10.75
N ALA A 96 26.01 4.05 -10.60
CA ALA A 96 26.86 4.26 -9.43
C ALA A 96 27.28 5.73 -9.30
N SER A 97 27.57 6.42 -10.41
CA SER A 97 27.91 7.86 -10.43
C SER A 97 26.67 8.69 -10.10
N LEU A 98 25.50 8.31 -10.63
CA LEU A 98 24.23 8.97 -10.33
C LEU A 98 23.87 8.92 -8.83
N VAL A 99 24.19 7.83 -8.13
CA VAL A 99 24.04 7.73 -6.66
C VAL A 99 24.84 8.80 -5.94
N GLU A 100 26.08 9.07 -6.37
CA GLU A 100 26.92 10.11 -5.78
C GLU A 100 26.36 11.52 -6.07
N GLU A 101 25.94 11.76 -7.32
CA GLU A 101 25.40 13.06 -7.76
C GLU A 101 24.04 13.37 -7.10
N ALA A 102 23.20 12.37 -6.92
CA ALA A 102 21.82 12.51 -6.39
C ALA A 102 21.70 12.17 -4.89
N THR A 103 22.80 12.14 -4.14
CA THR A 103 22.81 11.74 -2.70
C THR A 103 21.80 12.52 -1.87
N GLU A 104 21.65 13.83 -2.08
CA GLU A 104 20.69 14.67 -1.37
C GLU A 104 19.25 14.29 -1.70
N LEU A 105 18.97 13.98 -2.98
CA LEU A 105 17.65 13.54 -3.43
C LEU A 105 17.29 12.20 -2.78
N PHE A 106 18.18 11.22 -2.81
CA PHE A 106 17.96 9.94 -2.12
C PHE A 106 17.67 10.14 -0.64
N GLY A 107 18.42 11.02 0.03
CA GLY A 107 18.22 11.36 1.44
C GLY A 107 16.86 11.96 1.73
N GLN A 108 16.33 12.84 0.86
CA GLN A 108 14.98 13.40 0.99
C GLN A 108 13.89 12.33 0.93
N PHE A 109 14.11 11.30 0.11
CA PHE A 109 13.21 10.14 0.01
C PHE A 109 13.50 9.05 1.07
N GLY A 110 14.35 9.34 2.06
CA GLY A 110 14.66 8.41 3.15
C GLY A 110 15.51 7.21 2.73
N LEU A 111 16.13 7.26 1.56
CA LEU A 111 17.02 6.25 1.04
C LEU A 111 18.47 6.62 1.36
N GLY A 112 19.19 5.72 2.01
CA GLY A 112 20.64 5.82 2.22
C GLY A 112 21.37 4.85 1.31
N VAL A 113 21.83 5.33 0.18
CA VAL A 113 22.55 4.53 -0.83
C VAL A 113 23.91 5.16 -1.03
N GLN A 114 24.97 4.33 -1.03
CA GLN A 114 26.35 4.77 -1.21
C GLN A 114 27.05 3.95 -2.28
N ARG A 115 27.85 4.61 -3.12
CA ARG A 115 28.77 3.93 -4.00
C ARG A 115 29.94 3.33 -3.19
N VAL A 116 30.18 2.05 -3.36
CA VAL A 116 31.26 1.31 -2.68
C VAL A 116 32.27 0.68 -3.65
N GLY A 117 31.99 0.79 -4.95
CA GLY A 117 32.86 0.31 -6.02
C GLY A 117 32.49 0.93 -7.37
N PRO A 118 33.24 0.61 -8.44
CA PRO A 118 32.95 1.15 -9.77
C PRO A 118 31.51 0.87 -10.22
N GLU A 119 31.05 -0.35 -10.02
CA GLU A 119 29.74 -0.89 -10.43
C GLU A 119 28.97 -1.49 -9.25
N THR A 120 29.18 -0.93 -8.03
CA THR A 120 28.58 -1.48 -6.81
C THR A 120 28.11 -0.35 -5.92
N VAL A 121 26.87 -0.45 -5.47
CA VAL A 121 26.29 0.41 -4.46
C VAL A 121 25.86 -0.38 -3.23
N ARG A 122 25.82 0.28 -2.08
CA ARG A 122 25.39 -0.27 -0.81
C ARG A 122 24.19 0.51 -0.28
N ILE A 123 23.13 -0.23 0.06
CA ILE A 123 21.91 0.29 0.67
C ILE A 123 22.05 0.16 2.18
N GLU A 124 22.02 1.26 2.90
CA GLU A 124 22.17 1.32 4.35
C GLU A 124 20.87 1.70 5.05
N HIS A 125 20.02 2.51 4.38
CA HIS A 125 18.79 3.00 4.93
C HIS A 125 17.68 2.93 3.90
N VAL A 126 16.45 2.68 4.38
CA VAL A 126 15.23 2.71 3.57
C VAL A 126 14.14 3.50 4.29
N PRO A 127 13.12 4.03 3.59
CA PRO A 127 11.99 4.66 4.26
C PRO A 127 11.30 3.68 5.21
N ALA A 128 11.04 4.10 6.44
CA ALA A 128 10.44 3.25 7.47
C ALA A 128 9.09 2.64 7.03
N ILE A 129 8.33 3.36 6.21
CA ILE A 129 7.06 2.91 5.64
C ILE A 129 7.25 1.77 4.62
N LEU A 130 8.44 1.65 4.00
CA LEU A 130 8.78 0.65 3.00
C LEU A 130 9.72 -0.45 3.51
N ARG A 131 9.89 -0.57 4.84
CA ARG A 131 10.84 -1.51 5.46
C ARG A 131 10.65 -2.99 5.06
N GLN A 132 9.47 -3.37 4.58
CA GLN A 132 9.15 -4.73 4.15
C GLN A 132 9.26 -4.95 2.63
N ALA A 133 9.57 -3.91 1.87
CA ALA A 133 9.78 -4.00 0.43
C ALA A 133 11.08 -4.74 0.10
N SER A 134 11.22 -5.18 -1.15
CA SER A 134 12.52 -5.60 -1.69
C SER A 134 13.40 -4.36 -1.86
N HIS A 135 14.42 -4.23 -1.05
CA HIS A 135 15.27 -3.03 -1.03
C HIS A 135 16.06 -2.86 -2.33
N GLU A 136 16.50 -3.96 -2.93
CA GLU A 136 17.24 -3.94 -4.20
C GLU A 136 16.33 -3.49 -5.36
N ASP A 137 15.11 -4.07 -5.45
CA ASP A 137 14.15 -3.71 -6.49
C ASP A 137 13.72 -2.24 -6.33
N LEU A 138 13.42 -1.82 -5.10
CA LEU A 138 13.08 -0.43 -4.80
C LEU A 138 14.17 0.54 -5.27
N VAL A 139 15.43 0.29 -4.90
CA VAL A 139 16.54 1.17 -5.27
C VAL A 139 16.81 1.13 -6.76
N ARG A 140 16.65 -0.02 -7.42
CA ARG A 140 16.83 -0.16 -8.88
C ARG A 140 15.81 0.68 -9.64
N ASP A 141 14.54 0.60 -9.26
CA ASP A 141 13.48 1.33 -9.94
C ASP A 141 13.60 2.84 -9.68
N VAL A 142 13.93 3.25 -8.43
CA VAL A 142 14.21 4.65 -8.11
C VAL A 142 15.42 5.19 -8.89
N LEU A 143 16.50 4.40 -9.07
CA LEU A 143 17.65 4.78 -9.88
C LEU A 143 17.26 5.00 -11.35
N SER A 144 16.42 4.12 -11.90
CA SER A 144 15.90 4.26 -13.25
C SER A 144 15.12 5.57 -13.42
N ASP A 145 14.22 5.86 -12.48
CA ASP A 145 13.43 7.08 -12.50
C ASP A 145 14.29 8.34 -12.36
N VAL A 146 15.28 8.33 -11.47
CA VAL A 146 16.21 9.46 -11.28
C VAL A 146 17.05 9.70 -12.54
N ALA A 147 17.44 8.63 -13.23
CA ALA A 147 18.17 8.73 -14.50
C ALA A 147 17.30 9.38 -15.59
N GLU A 148 16.02 9.06 -15.65
CA GLU A 148 15.07 9.66 -16.59
C GLU A 148 14.77 11.14 -16.26
N VAL A 149 14.61 11.44 -14.97
CA VAL A 149 14.30 12.78 -14.46
C VAL A 149 15.47 13.74 -14.57
N GLY A 150 16.70 13.27 -14.35
CA GLY A 150 17.91 14.09 -14.48
C GLY A 150 18.04 14.79 -15.83
N ALA A 151 17.26 14.38 -16.84
CA ALA A 151 17.16 15.00 -18.14
C ALA A 151 16.02 16.05 -18.25
N SER A 152 15.21 16.29 -17.22
CA SER A 152 14.05 17.18 -17.26
C SER A 152 14.00 18.18 -16.10
N ASP A 153 13.71 19.46 -16.44
CA ASP A 153 13.54 20.58 -15.47
C ASP A 153 12.24 20.49 -14.62
N ARG A 154 11.56 19.34 -14.61
CA ARG A 154 10.22 19.17 -13.99
C ARG A 154 10.29 18.52 -12.61
N ILE A 155 10.86 19.19 -11.66
CA ILE A 155 11.10 18.69 -10.28
C ILE A 155 9.82 18.17 -9.58
N VAL A 156 8.67 18.79 -9.80
CA VAL A 156 7.42 18.38 -9.13
C VAL A 156 6.85 17.10 -9.72
N GLU A 157 6.84 16.99 -11.05
CA GLU A 157 6.37 15.76 -11.74
C GLU A 157 7.29 14.58 -11.42
N ALA A 158 8.58 14.83 -11.37
CA ALA A 158 9.60 13.87 -10.97
C ALA A 158 9.37 13.31 -9.56
N ARG A 159 9.08 14.19 -8.62
CA ARG A 159 8.80 13.86 -7.23
C ARG A 159 7.56 12.96 -7.11
N ASP A 160 6.47 13.33 -7.77
CA ASP A 160 5.23 12.55 -7.74
C ASP A 160 5.43 11.18 -8.42
N HIS A 161 6.25 11.10 -9.45
CA HIS A 161 6.63 9.85 -10.11
C HIS A 161 7.42 8.93 -9.18
N LEU A 162 8.49 9.44 -8.56
CA LEU A 162 9.27 8.70 -7.57
C LEU A 162 8.41 8.17 -6.41
N LEU A 163 7.48 8.99 -5.90
CA LEU A 163 6.55 8.55 -4.87
C LEU A 163 5.63 7.43 -5.34
N ALA A 164 5.18 7.45 -6.60
CA ALA A 164 4.34 6.40 -7.17
C ALA A 164 5.13 5.08 -7.30
N THR A 165 6.36 5.14 -7.82
CA THR A 165 7.28 3.99 -7.88
C THR A 165 7.52 3.39 -6.50
N MET A 166 7.82 4.23 -5.51
CA MET A 166 8.02 3.78 -4.13
C MET A 166 6.74 3.17 -3.53
N ALA A 167 5.56 3.72 -3.82
CA ALA A 167 4.28 3.20 -3.32
C ALA A 167 3.97 1.81 -3.89
N CYS A 168 4.30 1.56 -5.14
CA CYS A 168 4.18 0.25 -5.77
C CYS A 168 4.97 -0.83 -5.00
N HIS A 169 6.19 -0.53 -4.56
CA HIS A 169 7.00 -1.43 -3.73
C HIS A 169 6.44 -1.66 -2.32
N GLY A 170 5.67 -0.71 -1.79
CA GLY A 170 5.01 -0.82 -0.49
C GLY A 170 3.69 -1.58 -0.55
N SER A 171 3.18 -1.90 -1.73
CA SER A 171 1.86 -2.50 -1.88
C SER A 171 1.79 -3.93 -1.32
N VAL A 172 0.60 -4.29 -0.81
CA VAL A 172 0.35 -5.64 -0.27
C VAL A 172 0.46 -6.66 -1.39
N ARG A 173 1.23 -7.72 -1.16
CA ARG A 173 1.28 -8.84 -2.10
C ARG A 173 -0.12 -9.41 -2.29
N ALA A 174 -0.51 -9.70 -3.52
CA ALA A 174 -1.75 -10.39 -3.85
C ALA A 174 -1.90 -11.67 -3.00
N ASN A 175 -3.15 -12.03 -2.65
CA ASN A 175 -3.53 -13.19 -1.83
C ASN A 175 -3.35 -13.06 -0.31
N ARG A 176 -3.07 -11.88 0.26
CA ARG A 176 -3.20 -11.70 1.71
C ARG A 176 -4.68 -11.71 2.10
N GLN A 177 -5.05 -12.57 3.05
CA GLN A 177 -6.37 -12.52 3.67
C GLN A 177 -6.40 -11.41 4.71
N LEU A 178 -7.34 -10.49 4.57
CA LEU A 178 -7.59 -9.39 5.49
C LEU A 178 -8.78 -9.72 6.38
N THR A 179 -8.71 -9.28 7.62
CA THR A 179 -9.87 -9.26 8.51
C THR A 179 -10.81 -8.10 8.14
N LEU A 180 -12.07 -8.16 8.56
CA LEU A 180 -13.03 -7.07 8.32
C LEU A 180 -12.54 -5.73 8.87
N SER A 181 -11.83 -5.74 10.01
CA SER A 181 -11.26 -4.54 10.60
C SER A 181 -10.07 -3.96 9.82
N GLU A 182 -9.36 -4.77 9.06
CA GLU A 182 -8.27 -4.30 8.19
C GLU A 182 -8.81 -3.77 6.85
N MET A 183 -10.02 -4.16 6.46
CA MET A 183 -10.67 -3.71 5.22
C MET A 183 -11.47 -2.40 5.41
N ASN A 184 -11.82 -2.03 6.65
CA ASN A 184 -12.52 -0.80 7.03
C ASN A 184 -11.57 0.20 7.69
#